data_cb0ba24e4da0e3868c72616a0506661c
#
_entry.id   cb0ba24e4da0e3868c72616a0506661c
#
_cell.length_a   1.000
_cell.length_b   1.000
_cell.length_c   1.000
_cell.angle_alpha   90.00
_cell.angle_beta   90.00
_cell.angle_gamma   90.00
#
_symmetry.space_group_name_H-M   'P 1'
#
loop_
_entity.id
_entity.type
_entity.pdbx_description
1 polymer ?
#
loop_
_entity_poly.entity_id
_entity_poly.type
_entity_poly.pdbx_seq_one_letter_code
_entity_poly.pdbx_strand_id
1 'polypeptide(L)'
;MSPVDLRKTPEGQIISLFPSGTSLNENSELLIGGCSASELVSSFGTPALIIDESALRDRARRYQDGLRSRWPNSDVIWASKSLPLTSVFRILGEEGLGIDVAGGGELVMALAAGINPSKIVMHGNAKTDEEIEMAVKAGVGTIVVDNFDDIDRLERFVQGEQAVLVRIIPGILPETHLANATGQNDSKFGLSIDDAKVAIERLKASKKLRLDGLHLHLGSQIMSTEPFIKSLEAIASLGEFSVYDLGGGLGVRYTYKDTPPTIEEYLDALIGAARKYLPPTAKIMIEPGRSMVADAAVTLYRVVTIKRSLRTFVAIDGGMADNLEVSLYGQRFEATVATRVGGGELYSLVGRHCESGDILIDGVNLQDPKIGDIIAVPVTGAYCLTMANNYNGARRPPVVFCKDGVARPVVRRETYDDLLARDLA
;
A
#
# COMPACT_ATOMS: atom_id res chain seq x y z
N MET A 1 22.57 22.60 24.14
CA MET A 1 22.38 22.80 22.68
C MET A 1 21.12 22.04 22.30
N SER A 2 20.15 22.68 21.65
CA SER A 2 18.99 21.95 21.11
C SER A 2 19.48 20.91 20.09
N PRO A 3 18.93 19.68 20.07
CA PRO A 3 19.33 18.68 19.08
C PRO A 3 19.16 19.27 17.69
N VAL A 4 20.21 19.13 16.85
CA VAL A 4 20.14 19.55 15.44
C VAL A 4 19.07 18.67 14.78
N ASP A 5 18.03 19.28 14.21
CA ASP A 5 17.07 18.54 13.40
C ASP A 5 17.79 18.05 12.12
N LEU A 6 18.29 16.83 12.18
CA LEU A 6 19.05 16.20 11.10
C LEU A 6 18.30 16.21 9.76
N ARG A 7 16.95 16.21 9.78
CA ARG A 7 16.12 16.27 8.57
C ARG A 7 16.31 17.55 7.75
N LYS A 8 16.87 18.59 8.36
CA LYS A 8 17.14 19.89 7.72
C LYS A 8 18.57 20.06 7.22
N THR A 9 19.44 19.07 7.46
CA THR A 9 20.80 19.09 6.92
C THR A 9 20.86 18.35 5.58
N PRO A 10 21.78 18.71 4.65
CA PRO A 10 21.93 17.98 3.39
C PRO A 10 22.20 16.48 3.57
N GLU A 11 23.01 16.12 4.57
CA GLU A 11 23.33 14.73 4.90
C GLU A 11 22.13 14.00 5.52
N GLY A 12 21.29 14.71 6.28
CA GLY A 12 20.10 14.18 6.93
C GLY A 12 18.85 14.22 6.07
N GLN A 13 18.90 14.79 4.87
CA GLN A 13 17.75 14.88 3.97
C GLN A 13 17.12 13.51 3.70
N ILE A 14 17.94 12.45 3.57
CA ILE A 14 17.45 11.07 3.40
C ILE A 14 16.57 10.61 4.56
N ILE A 15 16.83 11.04 5.79
CA ILE A 15 16.04 10.67 6.97
C ILE A 15 14.59 11.13 6.83
N SER A 16 14.32 12.17 6.04
CA SER A 16 12.95 12.62 5.76
C SER A 16 12.10 11.64 4.97
N LEU A 17 12.71 10.62 4.36
CA LEU A 17 12.03 9.53 3.65
C LEU A 17 11.81 8.30 4.54
N PHE A 18 12.45 8.24 5.70
CA PHE A 18 12.29 7.15 6.66
C PHE A 18 11.05 7.32 7.54
N PRO A 19 10.58 6.27 8.23
CA PRO A 19 9.51 6.37 9.21
C PRO A 19 9.71 7.53 10.18
N SER A 20 8.64 8.15 10.64
CA SER A 20 8.70 9.40 11.44
C SER A 20 9.51 9.27 12.72
N GLY A 21 9.59 8.07 13.31
CA GLY A 21 10.37 7.73 14.51
C GLY A 21 11.85 7.44 14.26
N THR A 22 12.32 7.44 13.01
CA THR A 22 13.72 7.13 12.69
C THR A 22 14.67 8.21 13.22
N SER A 23 15.74 7.76 13.86
CA SER A 23 16.78 8.60 14.44
C SER A 23 18.17 7.98 14.20
N LEU A 24 19.22 8.66 14.66
CA LEU A 24 20.57 8.14 14.69
C LEU A 24 21.02 7.94 16.14
N ASN A 25 21.75 6.85 16.39
CA ASN A 25 22.42 6.66 17.68
C ASN A 25 23.74 7.47 17.77
N GLU A 26 24.47 7.35 18.88
CA GLU A 26 25.74 8.04 19.11
C GLU A 26 26.84 7.70 18.10
N ASN A 27 26.73 6.56 17.42
CA ASN A 27 27.64 6.10 16.38
C ASN A 27 27.17 6.47 14.96
N SER A 28 26.19 7.36 14.83
CA SER A 28 25.58 7.77 13.56
C SER A 28 24.90 6.64 12.78
N GLU A 29 24.49 5.58 13.47
CA GLU A 29 23.77 4.46 12.89
C GLU A 29 22.25 4.67 12.97
N LEU A 30 21.53 4.23 11.94
CA LEU A 30 20.07 4.28 11.86
C LEU A 30 19.42 3.45 12.96
N LEU A 31 18.46 4.09 13.64
CA LEU A 31 17.48 3.46 14.54
C LEU A 31 16.10 3.52 13.90
N ILE A 32 15.47 2.36 13.69
CA ILE A 32 14.12 2.22 13.14
C ILE A 32 13.20 1.72 14.26
N GLY A 33 12.19 2.52 14.64
CA GLY A 33 11.37 2.20 15.80
C GLY A 33 12.18 1.99 17.09
N GLY A 34 13.35 2.66 17.21
CA GLY A 34 14.29 2.55 18.31
C GLY A 34 15.26 1.35 18.23
N CYS A 35 15.14 0.47 17.21
CA CYS A 35 16.02 -0.68 17.02
C CYS A 35 17.17 -0.34 16.07
N SER A 36 18.41 -0.71 16.41
CA SER A 36 19.60 -0.47 15.59
C SER A 36 19.58 -1.35 14.33
N ALA A 37 19.95 -0.78 13.19
CA ALA A 37 20.02 -1.52 11.93
C ALA A 37 20.98 -2.71 12.00
N SER A 38 22.12 -2.57 12.70
CA SER A 38 23.08 -3.65 12.88
C SER A 38 22.54 -4.80 13.75
N GLU A 39 21.84 -4.49 14.83
CA GLU A 39 21.20 -5.50 15.68
C GLU A 39 20.07 -6.23 14.94
N LEU A 40 19.25 -5.50 14.16
CA LEU A 40 18.21 -6.09 13.31
C LEU A 40 18.80 -7.07 12.30
N VAL A 41 19.87 -6.66 11.60
CA VAL A 41 20.53 -7.52 10.62
C VAL A 41 21.24 -8.70 11.28
N SER A 42 21.84 -8.52 12.46
CA SER A 42 22.44 -9.61 13.23
C SER A 42 21.42 -10.67 13.65
N SER A 43 20.23 -10.22 14.05
CA SER A 43 19.18 -11.10 14.57
C SER A 43 18.35 -11.80 13.49
N PHE A 44 18.06 -11.09 12.38
CA PHE A 44 17.09 -11.54 11.38
C PHE A 44 17.70 -11.76 9.98
N GLY A 45 18.96 -11.36 9.78
CA GLY A 45 19.63 -11.41 8.47
C GLY A 45 19.09 -10.40 7.48
N THR A 46 19.57 -10.47 6.22
CA THR A 46 19.17 -9.65 5.09
C THR A 46 18.80 -10.53 3.88
N PRO A 47 18.01 -10.04 2.90
CA PRO A 47 17.14 -8.87 2.99
C PRO A 47 16.14 -9.00 4.13
N ALA A 48 15.71 -7.90 4.74
CA ALA A 48 14.67 -7.90 5.78
C ALA A 48 13.78 -6.66 5.65
N LEU A 49 12.45 -6.83 5.71
CA LEU A 49 11.50 -5.73 5.77
C LEU A 49 11.27 -5.35 7.23
N ILE A 50 11.62 -4.13 7.59
CA ILE A 50 11.48 -3.58 8.93
C ILE A 50 10.35 -2.57 8.93
N ILE A 51 9.36 -2.76 9.79
CA ILE A 51 8.19 -1.88 9.93
C ILE A 51 8.26 -1.18 11.28
N ASP A 52 8.23 0.14 11.27
CA ASP A 52 8.01 0.95 12.46
C ASP A 52 6.50 0.92 12.80
N GLU A 53 6.16 0.16 13.86
CA GLU A 53 4.77 0.00 14.28
C GLU A 53 4.15 1.33 14.73
N SER A 54 4.94 2.20 15.36
CA SER A 54 4.45 3.51 15.82
C SER A 54 4.11 4.40 14.65
N ALA A 55 4.95 4.43 13.61
CA ALA A 55 4.69 5.19 12.39
C ALA A 55 3.45 4.67 11.64
N LEU A 56 3.25 3.34 11.58
CA LEU A 56 2.07 2.73 10.98
C LEU A 56 0.78 3.12 11.71
N ARG A 57 0.78 3.05 13.06
CA ARG A 57 -0.37 3.44 13.89
C ARG A 57 -0.67 4.93 13.80
N ASP A 58 0.36 5.78 13.83
CA ASP A 58 0.19 7.24 13.68
C ASP A 58 -0.48 7.59 12.35
N ARG A 59 -0.07 6.93 11.27
CA ARG A 59 -0.67 7.15 9.96
C ARG A 59 -2.14 6.71 9.91
N ALA A 60 -2.48 5.58 10.51
CA ALA A 60 -3.85 5.12 10.62
C ALA A 60 -4.74 6.14 11.36
N ARG A 61 -4.24 6.68 12.49
CA ARG A 61 -4.94 7.72 13.28
C ARG A 61 -5.09 9.01 12.50
N ARG A 62 -4.05 9.48 11.81
CA ARG A 62 -4.11 10.69 10.98
C ARG A 62 -5.20 10.60 9.91
N TYR A 63 -5.36 9.45 9.24
CA TYR A 63 -6.46 9.23 8.31
C TYR A 63 -7.81 9.21 9.02
N GLN A 64 -7.93 8.41 10.08
CA GLN A 64 -9.19 8.20 10.80
C GLN A 64 -9.71 9.50 11.43
N ASP A 65 -8.88 10.17 12.23
CA ASP A 65 -9.24 11.40 12.93
C ASP A 65 -9.38 12.57 11.95
N GLY A 66 -8.48 12.63 10.96
CA GLY A 66 -8.51 13.64 9.91
C GLY A 66 -9.79 13.58 9.08
N LEU A 67 -10.24 12.39 8.69
CA LEU A 67 -11.49 12.21 7.95
C LEU A 67 -12.70 12.52 8.83
N ARG A 68 -12.78 11.94 10.03
CA ARG A 68 -13.91 12.14 10.96
C ARG A 68 -14.10 13.58 11.39
N SER A 69 -13.03 14.32 11.60
CA SER A 69 -13.11 15.75 11.95
C SER A 69 -13.71 16.61 10.83
N ARG A 70 -13.58 16.16 9.58
CA ARG A 70 -14.09 16.85 8.38
C ARG A 70 -15.48 16.39 7.96
N TRP A 71 -15.76 15.08 8.14
CA TRP A 71 -17.01 14.44 7.80
C TRP A 71 -17.34 13.34 8.83
N PRO A 72 -18.17 13.64 9.85
CA PRO A 72 -18.41 12.74 10.99
C PRO A 72 -18.93 11.35 10.60
N ASN A 73 -19.81 11.27 9.57
CA ASN A 73 -20.33 10.00 9.05
C ASN A 73 -19.35 9.42 8.02
N SER A 74 -18.21 8.92 8.47
CA SER A 74 -17.17 8.41 7.58
C SER A 74 -16.37 7.25 8.16
N ASP A 75 -15.81 6.43 7.27
CA ASP A 75 -14.90 5.34 7.60
C ASP A 75 -13.66 5.36 6.69
N VAL A 76 -12.55 4.94 7.25
CA VAL A 76 -11.32 4.63 6.51
C VAL A 76 -11.23 3.13 6.35
N ILE A 77 -11.13 2.67 5.12
CA ILE A 77 -11.02 1.26 4.73
C ILE A 77 -9.62 1.04 4.16
N TRP A 78 -8.79 0.26 4.83
CA TRP A 78 -7.44 0.04 4.33
C TRP A 78 -7.40 -0.92 3.16
N ALA A 79 -6.81 -0.52 2.02
CA ALA A 79 -6.59 -1.36 0.86
C ALA A 79 -5.47 -2.39 1.13
N SER A 80 -5.87 -3.59 1.55
CA SER A 80 -4.98 -4.63 2.09
C SER A 80 -3.94 -5.13 1.09
N LYS A 81 -4.24 -5.10 -0.20
CA LYS A 81 -3.30 -5.45 -1.30
C LYS A 81 -1.95 -4.76 -1.20
N SER A 82 -1.87 -3.62 -0.50
CA SER A 82 -0.62 -2.89 -0.33
C SER A 82 0.39 -3.61 0.56
N LEU A 83 -0.07 -4.34 1.60
CA LEU A 83 0.78 -5.13 2.52
C LEU A 83 -0.04 -6.20 3.29
N PRO A 84 -0.57 -7.25 2.66
CA PRO A 84 -1.52 -8.20 3.27
C PRO A 84 -0.83 -9.15 4.26
N LEU A 85 -0.58 -8.66 5.45
CA LEU A 85 -0.03 -9.44 6.57
C LEU A 85 -1.03 -9.46 7.73
N THR A 86 -1.29 -10.63 8.33
CA THR A 86 -2.23 -10.78 9.46
C THR A 86 -1.92 -9.83 10.62
N SER A 87 -0.65 -9.53 10.86
CA SER A 87 -0.22 -8.55 11.87
C SER A 87 -0.59 -7.11 11.49
N VAL A 88 -0.52 -6.74 10.21
CA VAL A 88 -0.94 -5.41 9.73
C VAL A 88 -2.47 -5.29 9.78
N PHE A 89 -3.20 -6.31 9.33
CA PHE A 89 -4.66 -6.38 9.48
C PHE A 89 -5.08 -6.12 10.93
N ARG A 90 -4.44 -6.82 11.89
CA ARG A 90 -4.74 -6.66 13.32
C ARG A 90 -4.48 -5.25 13.80
N ILE A 91 -3.30 -4.68 13.52
CA ILE A 91 -2.93 -3.34 13.95
C ILE A 91 -3.90 -2.29 13.42
N LEU A 92 -4.21 -2.34 12.11
CA LEU A 92 -5.12 -1.36 11.51
C LEU A 92 -6.57 -1.56 11.98
N GLY A 93 -6.99 -2.81 12.22
CA GLY A 93 -8.26 -3.12 12.85
C GLY A 93 -8.37 -2.61 14.30
N GLU A 94 -7.28 -2.69 15.10
CA GLU A 94 -7.18 -2.11 16.44
C GLU A 94 -7.30 -0.58 16.43
N GLU A 95 -6.76 0.09 15.39
CA GLU A 95 -6.93 1.54 15.18
C GLU A 95 -8.33 1.89 14.62
N GLY A 96 -9.21 0.90 14.45
CA GLY A 96 -10.64 1.09 14.11
C GLY A 96 -10.94 1.13 12.62
N LEU A 97 -9.98 0.87 11.73
CA LEU A 97 -10.19 0.87 10.29
C LEU A 97 -11.02 -0.33 9.84
N GLY A 98 -11.76 -0.13 8.74
CA GLY A 98 -12.27 -1.23 7.90
C GLY A 98 -11.18 -1.75 6.97
N ILE A 99 -11.48 -2.84 6.27
CA ILE A 99 -10.52 -3.53 5.42
C ILE A 99 -11.12 -3.75 4.02
N ASP A 100 -10.41 -3.32 2.99
CA ASP A 100 -10.64 -3.71 1.60
C ASP A 100 -9.87 -5.00 1.30
N VAL A 101 -10.55 -5.97 0.72
CA VAL A 101 -9.97 -7.22 0.22
C VAL A 101 -10.33 -7.41 -1.26
N ALA A 102 -9.35 -7.75 -2.10
CA ALA A 102 -9.53 -7.90 -3.54
C ALA A 102 -9.58 -9.37 -4.00
N GLY A 103 -9.55 -10.32 -3.09
CA GLY A 103 -9.63 -11.75 -3.39
C GLY A 103 -9.76 -12.62 -2.15
N GLY A 104 -10.04 -13.91 -2.36
CA GLY A 104 -10.27 -14.89 -1.29
C GLY A 104 -9.10 -15.04 -0.34
N GLY A 105 -7.86 -14.95 -0.84
CA GLY A 105 -6.67 -15.03 0.01
C GLY A 105 -6.58 -13.89 1.04
N GLU A 106 -6.84 -12.66 0.63
CA GLU A 106 -6.86 -11.50 1.53
C GLU A 106 -8.03 -11.59 2.52
N LEU A 107 -9.19 -12.09 2.09
CA LEU A 107 -10.33 -12.36 2.97
C LEU A 107 -9.95 -13.36 4.08
N VAL A 108 -9.31 -14.47 3.72
CA VAL A 108 -8.85 -15.46 4.70
C VAL A 108 -7.86 -14.85 5.69
N MET A 109 -6.92 -14.02 5.23
CA MET A 109 -5.96 -13.33 6.09
C MET A 109 -6.64 -12.34 7.04
N ALA A 110 -7.63 -11.57 6.56
CA ALA A 110 -8.40 -10.63 7.37
C ALA A 110 -9.19 -11.35 8.48
N LEU A 111 -9.86 -12.46 8.14
CA LEU A 111 -10.60 -13.29 9.11
C LEU A 111 -9.65 -13.92 10.13
N ALA A 112 -8.52 -14.46 9.70
CA ALA A 112 -7.50 -15.02 10.58
C ALA A 112 -6.88 -13.97 11.53
N ALA A 113 -6.84 -12.71 11.11
CA ALA A 113 -6.42 -11.60 11.96
C ALA A 113 -7.47 -11.16 12.99
N GLY A 114 -8.69 -11.71 12.92
CA GLY A 114 -9.81 -11.37 13.81
C GLY A 114 -10.60 -10.13 13.39
N ILE A 115 -10.51 -9.71 12.13
CA ILE A 115 -11.31 -8.59 11.61
C ILE A 115 -12.78 -8.98 11.58
N ASN A 116 -13.63 -8.10 12.11
CA ASN A 116 -15.09 -8.29 12.03
C ASN A 116 -15.53 -8.24 10.55
N PRO A 117 -16.17 -9.31 10.03
CA PRO A 117 -16.58 -9.36 8.62
C PRO A 117 -17.44 -8.17 8.18
N SER A 118 -18.25 -7.61 9.07
CA SER A 118 -19.09 -6.43 8.77
C SER A 118 -18.28 -5.16 8.45
N LYS A 119 -16.98 -5.14 8.77
CA LYS A 119 -16.04 -4.06 8.44
C LYS A 119 -15.19 -4.37 7.20
N ILE A 120 -15.45 -5.48 6.52
CA ILE A 120 -14.75 -5.86 5.29
C ILE A 120 -15.55 -5.39 4.09
N VAL A 121 -14.86 -4.78 3.12
CA VAL A 121 -15.36 -4.43 1.80
C VAL A 121 -14.65 -5.32 0.78
N MET A 122 -15.41 -6.10 0.00
CA MET A 122 -14.82 -7.00 -0.99
C MET A 122 -14.89 -6.41 -2.39
N HIS A 123 -13.72 -6.27 -3.00
CA HIS A 123 -13.49 -5.79 -4.36
C HIS A 123 -13.13 -6.94 -5.32
N GLY A 124 -12.77 -6.57 -6.55
CA GLY A 124 -12.29 -7.46 -7.60
C GLY A 124 -13.11 -7.36 -8.88
N ASN A 125 -12.43 -7.27 -10.02
CA ASN A 125 -13.07 -7.20 -11.36
C ASN A 125 -13.41 -8.58 -11.93
N ALA A 126 -12.94 -9.65 -11.30
CA ALA A 126 -13.13 -11.04 -11.74
C ALA A 126 -13.27 -11.96 -10.52
N LYS A 127 -14.23 -11.63 -9.65
CA LYS A 127 -14.56 -12.47 -8.49
C LYS A 127 -15.07 -13.83 -8.94
N THR A 128 -14.46 -14.90 -8.46
CA THR A 128 -14.92 -16.26 -8.74
C THR A 128 -16.17 -16.61 -7.94
N ASP A 129 -16.90 -17.65 -8.36
CA ASP A 129 -18.05 -18.19 -7.62
C ASP A 129 -17.63 -18.57 -6.18
N GLU A 130 -16.46 -19.19 -6.02
CA GLU A 130 -15.91 -19.58 -4.71
C GLU A 130 -15.65 -18.36 -3.81
N GLU A 131 -15.06 -17.32 -4.35
CA GLU A 131 -14.77 -16.10 -3.58
C GLU A 131 -16.04 -15.35 -3.15
N ILE A 132 -17.04 -15.28 -4.04
CA ILE A 132 -18.35 -14.69 -3.70
C ILE A 132 -19.04 -15.53 -2.62
N GLU A 133 -19.10 -16.85 -2.78
CA GLU A 133 -19.68 -17.73 -1.78
C GLU A 133 -18.97 -17.61 -0.43
N MET A 134 -17.64 -17.56 -0.43
CA MET A 134 -16.83 -17.35 0.78
C MET A 134 -17.18 -16.02 1.45
N ALA A 135 -17.26 -14.92 0.70
CA ALA A 135 -17.58 -13.60 1.24
C ALA A 135 -18.99 -13.55 1.86
N VAL A 136 -19.99 -14.10 1.15
CA VAL A 136 -21.36 -14.17 1.63
C VAL A 136 -21.46 -15.02 2.89
N LYS A 137 -20.83 -16.20 2.92
CA LYS A 137 -20.79 -17.08 4.10
C LYS A 137 -20.10 -16.45 5.30
N ALA A 138 -19.04 -15.70 5.06
CA ALA A 138 -18.33 -14.98 6.12
C ALA A 138 -19.14 -13.79 6.67
N GLY A 139 -20.14 -13.32 5.98
CA GLY A 139 -20.93 -12.13 6.34
C GLY A 139 -20.16 -10.83 6.09
N VAL A 140 -19.43 -10.75 4.97
CA VAL A 140 -18.73 -9.52 4.55
C VAL A 140 -19.73 -8.36 4.47
N GLY A 141 -19.35 -7.21 5.06
CA GLY A 141 -20.24 -6.06 5.20
C GLY A 141 -20.72 -5.48 3.88
N THR A 142 -19.82 -5.34 2.91
CA THR A 142 -20.12 -4.74 1.60
C THR A 142 -19.37 -5.48 0.50
N ILE A 143 -20.04 -5.71 -0.63
CA ILE A 143 -19.42 -6.25 -1.84
C ILE A 143 -19.55 -5.22 -2.96
N VAL A 144 -18.42 -4.88 -3.59
CA VAL A 144 -18.39 -3.93 -4.70
C VAL A 144 -18.67 -4.68 -6.00
N VAL A 145 -19.75 -4.29 -6.68
CA VAL A 145 -20.13 -4.76 -8.00
C VAL A 145 -19.26 -4.05 -9.04
N ASP A 146 -18.48 -4.81 -9.76
CA ASP A 146 -17.53 -4.31 -10.76
C ASP A 146 -18.07 -4.47 -12.19
N ASN A 147 -19.01 -5.39 -12.39
CA ASN A 147 -19.60 -5.74 -13.69
C ASN A 147 -21.00 -6.40 -13.50
N PHE A 148 -21.70 -6.64 -14.60
CA PHE A 148 -23.04 -7.26 -14.55
C PHE A 148 -23.02 -8.72 -14.10
N ASP A 149 -21.96 -9.47 -14.41
CA ASP A 149 -21.81 -10.87 -13.99
C ASP A 149 -21.70 -10.99 -12.46
N ASP A 150 -21.14 -9.98 -11.80
CA ASP A 150 -21.12 -9.91 -10.33
C ASP A 150 -22.54 -9.85 -9.76
N ILE A 151 -23.45 -9.10 -10.39
CA ILE A 151 -24.87 -9.04 -9.95
C ILE A 151 -25.51 -10.42 -10.07
N ASP A 152 -25.31 -11.10 -11.22
CA ASP A 152 -25.86 -12.44 -11.47
C ASP A 152 -25.37 -13.47 -10.43
N ARG A 153 -24.08 -13.44 -10.13
CA ARG A 153 -23.46 -14.32 -9.14
C ARG A 153 -23.96 -14.04 -7.73
N LEU A 154 -24.00 -12.77 -7.33
CA LEU A 154 -24.50 -12.36 -6.02
C LEU A 154 -25.97 -12.76 -5.83
N GLU A 155 -26.84 -12.56 -6.80
CA GLU A 155 -28.23 -12.99 -6.73
C GLU A 155 -28.39 -14.51 -6.59
N ARG A 156 -27.45 -15.29 -7.11
CA ARG A 156 -27.42 -16.74 -6.97
C ARG A 156 -26.98 -17.18 -5.57
N PHE A 157 -25.93 -16.58 -5.02
CA PHE A 157 -25.33 -17.03 -3.76
C PHE A 157 -25.93 -16.40 -2.50
N VAL A 158 -26.43 -15.15 -2.58
CA VAL A 158 -27.04 -14.47 -1.42
C VAL A 158 -28.36 -15.11 -1.05
N GLN A 159 -28.49 -15.54 0.21
CA GLN A 159 -29.71 -16.15 0.74
C GLN A 159 -30.59 -15.12 1.47
N GLY A 160 -30.00 -14.10 2.07
CA GLY A 160 -30.71 -13.02 2.76
C GLY A 160 -30.58 -11.70 2.00
N GLU A 161 -30.00 -10.69 2.65
CA GLU A 161 -29.71 -9.39 2.06
C GLU A 161 -28.20 -9.11 2.12
N GLN A 162 -27.63 -8.65 1.03
CA GLN A 162 -26.23 -8.20 0.94
C GLN A 162 -26.16 -6.74 0.51
N ALA A 163 -25.45 -5.93 1.28
CA ALA A 163 -25.14 -4.55 0.90
C ALA A 163 -24.11 -4.54 -0.24
N VAL A 164 -24.38 -3.72 -1.24
CA VAL A 164 -23.48 -3.56 -2.40
C VAL A 164 -23.26 -2.10 -2.76
N LEU A 165 -22.07 -1.82 -3.32
CA LEU A 165 -21.73 -0.58 -4.01
C LEU A 165 -21.50 -0.88 -5.48
N VAL A 166 -21.76 0.07 -6.36
CA VAL A 166 -21.44 -0.03 -7.79
C VAL A 166 -20.15 0.72 -8.07
N ARG A 167 -19.14 0.05 -8.63
CA ARG A 167 -17.89 0.68 -9.05
C ARG A 167 -18.06 1.41 -10.36
N ILE A 168 -17.75 2.70 -10.33
CA ILE A 168 -17.86 3.61 -11.48
C ILE A 168 -16.50 3.95 -12.05
N ILE A 169 -16.40 3.96 -13.37
CA ILE A 169 -15.27 4.56 -14.09
C ILE A 169 -15.67 5.99 -14.45
N PRO A 170 -15.08 7.02 -13.81
CA PRO A 170 -15.48 8.40 -14.05
C PRO A 170 -14.90 9.00 -15.36
N GLY A 171 -14.10 8.25 -16.11
CA GLY A 171 -13.46 8.72 -17.34
C GLY A 171 -12.32 9.71 -17.11
N ILE A 172 -11.73 9.73 -15.92
CA ILE A 172 -10.66 10.66 -15.55
C ILE A 172 -9.33 9.92 -15.54
N LEU A 173 -8.35 10.47 -16.25
CA LEU A 173 -6.98 9.96 -16.30
C LEU A 173 -6.09 10.82 -15.40
N PRO A 174 -5.65 10.31 -14.23
CA PRO A 174 -4.67 11.02 -13.41
C PRO A 174 -3.27 10.94 -14.04
N GLU A 175 -2.42 11.92 -13.75
CA GLU A 175 -1.01 11.87 -14.11
C GLU A 175 -0.29 10.85 -13.21
N THR A 176 -0.21 9.61 -13.67
CA THR A 176 0.48 8.50 -12.99
C THR A 176 0.98 7.49 -14.05
N HIS A 177 1.78 6.49 -13.63
CA HIS A 177 2.19 5.42 -14.53
C HIS A 177 0.96 4.70 -15.10
N LEU A 178 0.93 4.41 -16.40
CA LEU A 178 -0.24 3.82 -17.07
C LEU A 178 -0.77 2.55 -16.40
N ALA A 179 0.12 1.69 -15.90
CA ALA A 179 -0.28 0.50 -15.16
C ALA A 179 -0.94 0.78 -13.79
N ASN A 180 -0.81 2.01 -13.28
CA ASN A 180 -1.41 2.46 -12.02
C ASN A 180 -2.72 3.25 -12.23
N ALA A 181 -3.09 3.58 -13.47
CA ALA A 181 -4.32 4.30 -13.80
C ALA A 181 -5.48 3.31 -13.97
N THR A 182 -6.60 3.54 -13.27
CA THR A 182 -7.80 2.67 -13.31
C THR A 182 -9.09 3.41 -13.61
N GLY A 183 -9.06 4.75 -13.68
CA GLY A 183 -10.22 5.60 -13.89
C GLY A 183 -10.52 5.95 -15.36
N GLN A 184 -9.77 5.43 -16.32
CA GLN A 184 -9.91 5.70 -17.76
C GLN A 184 -10.99 4.84 -18.40
N ASN A 185 -11.62 5.30 -19.48
CA ASN A 185 -12.72 4.62 -20.16
C ASN A 185 -12.37 3.22 -20.70
N ASP A 186 -11.11 2.97 -21.03
CA ASP A 186 -10.59 1.64 -21.42
C ASP A 186 -9.91 0.97 -20.21
N SER A 187 -10.69 0.64 -19.18
CA SER A 187 -10.26 -0.03 -17.97
C SER A 187 -10.96 -1.38 -17.84
N LYS A 188 -10.24 -2.39 -17.33
CA LYS A 188 -10.85 -3.68 -16.97
C LYS A 188 -11.73 -3.61 -15.71
N PHE A 189 -11.76 -2.49 -15.02
CA PHE A 189 -12.47 -2.28 -13.76
C PHE A 189 -13.70 -1.43 -13.97
N GLY A 190 -14.76 -1.75 -13.22
CA GLY A 190 -15.94 -0.91 -13.04
C GLY A 190 -16.81 -0.72 -14.26
N LEU A 191 -17.90 -0.01 -14.08
CA LEU A 191 -18.89 0.31 -15.11
C LEU A 191 -18.74 1.76 -15.61
N SER A 192 -18.99 1.98 -16.90
CA SER A 192 -19.16 3.32 -17.45
C SER A 192 -20.36 4.01 -16.79
N ILE A 193 -20.45 5.34 -16.92
CA ILE A 193 -21.61 6.10 -16.39
C ILE A 193 -22.94 5.56 -16.94
N ASP A 194 -23.00 5.16 -18.21
CA ASP A 194 -24.23 4.66 -18.81
C ASP A 194 -24.56 3.23 -18.37
N ASP A 195 -23.56 2.33 -18.32
CA ASP A 195 -23.75 0.98 -17.78
C ASP A 195 -24.13 1.02 -16.30
N ALA A 196 -23.55 1.96 -15.55
CA ALA A 196 -23.86 2.15 -14.13
C ALA A 196 -25.36 2.50 -13.92
N LYS A 197 -25.94 3.35 -14.77
CA LYS A 197 -27.39 3.63 -14.70
C LYS A 197 -28.22 2.34 -14.83
N VAL A 198 -27.85 1.47 -15.77
CA VAL A 198 -28.55 0.17 -15.95
C VAL A 198 -28.35 -0.73 -14.74
N ALA A 199 -27.13 -0.84 -14.22
CA ALA A 199 -26.85 -1.65 -13.04
C ALA A 199 -27.57 -1.13 -11.79
N ILE A 200 -27.61 0.19 -11.59
CA ILE A 200 -28.36 0.84 -10.49
C ILE A 200 -29.84 0.48 -10.54
N GLU A 201 -30.49 0.59 -11.69
CA GLU A 201 -31.93 0.25 -11.82
C GLU A 201 -32.17 -1.26 -11.57
N ARG A 202 -31.27 -2.11 -12.05
CA ARG A 202 -31.34 -3.54 -11.78
C ARG A 202 -31.20 -3.86 -10.28
N LEU A 203 -30.23 -3.23 -9.60
CA LEU A 203 -29.99 -3.43 -8.17
C LEU A 203 -31.14 -2.88 -7.31
N LYS A 204 -31.75 -1.75 -7.68
CA LYS A 204 -32.97 -1.23 -7.02
C LYS A 204 -34.15 -2.19 -7.09
N ALA A 205 -34.25 -2.99 -8.15
CA ALA A 205 -35.29 -4.00 -8.30
C ALA A 205 -34.99 -5.33 -7.59
N SER A 206 -33.75 -5.55 -7.15
CA SER A 206 -33.32 -6.77 -6.45
C SER A 206 -33.96 -6.85 -5.06
N LYS A 207 -34.31 -8.08 -4.65
CA LYS A 207 -34.80 -8.37 -3.29
C LYS A 207 -33.69 -8.90 -2.38
N LYS A 208 -32.53 -9.20 -2.93
CA LYS A 208 -31.38 -9.79 -2.23
C LYS A 208 -30.21 -8.82 -2.11
N LEU A 209 -30.09 -7.88 -3.04
CA LEU A 209 -28.98 -6.95 -3.10
C LEU A 209 -29.48 -5.55 -2.75
N ARG A 210 -29.01 -5.04 -1.61
CA ARG A 210 -29.30 -3.67 -1.18
C ARG A 210 -28.24 -2.74 -1.74
N LEU A 211 -28.64 -1.89 -2.68
CA LEU A 211 -27.76 -0.86 -3.22
C LEU A 211 -27.60 0.28 -2.21
N ASP A 212 -26.46 0.34 -1.53
CA ASP A 212 -26.17 1.41 -0.58
C ASP A 212 -25.54 2.64 -1.27
N GLY A 213 -24.79 2.44 -2.37
CA GLY A 213 -24.17 3.57 -3.01
C GLY A 213 -23.16 3.25 -4.14
N LEU A 214 -22.22 4.16 -4.31
CA LEU A 214 -21.23 4.13 -5.37
C LEU A 214 -19.81 3.97 -4.81
N HIS A 215 -18.97 3.33 -5.60
CA HIS A 215 -17.53 3.26 -5.38
C HIS A 215 -16.79 3.83 -6.60
N LEU A 216 -15.66 4.49 -6.37
CA LEU A 216 -14.73 4.90 -7.42
C LEU A 216 -13.28 4.71 -6.99
N HIS A 217 -12.41 4.45 -7.95
CA HIS A 217 -10.97 4.40 -7.71
C HIS A 217 -10.22 4.81 -8.97
N LEU A 218 -9.37 5.83 -8.88
CA LEU A 218 -8.73 6.46 -10.04
C LEU A 218 -7.39 5.85 -10.41
N GLY A 219 -6.71 5.24 -9.44
CA GLY A 219 -5.38 4.71 -9.63
C GLY A 219 -4.52 4.79 -8.38
N SER A 220 -3.22 4.73 -8.56
CA SER A 220 -2.24 4.74 -7.46
C SER A 220 -1.11 5.72 -7.77
N GLN A 221 -0.42 6.21 -6.74
CA GLN A 221 0.67 7.18 -6.83
C GLN A 221 0.24 8.49 -7.51
N ILE A 222 -0.93 9.01 -7.14
CA ILE A 222 -1.48 10.27 -7.65
C ILE A 222 -0.87 11.42 -6.85
N MET A 223 -0.21 12.35 -7.55
CA MET A 223 0.62 13.40 -6.97
C MET A 223 -0.08 14.76 -6.88
N SER A 224 -1.39 14.83 -7.18
CA SER A 224 -2.21 16.04 -7.09
C SER A 224 -3.62 15.73 -6.59
N THR A 225 -4.34 16.74 -6.10
CA THR A 225 -5.71 16.57 -5.58
C THR A 225 -6.79 16.73 -6.64
N GLU A 226 -6.47 17.33 -7.78
CA GLU A 226 -7.44 17.67 -8.83
C GLU A 226 -8.20 16.45 -9.41
N PRO A 227 -7.57 15.30 -9.70
CA PRO A 227 -8.29 14.12 -10.20
C PRO A 227 -9.39 13.65 -9.25
N PHE A 228 -9.13 13.70 -7.93
CA PHE A 228 -10.11 13.31 -6.91
C PHE A 228 -11.33 14.24 -6.92
N ILE A 229 -11.13 15.57 -7.06
CA ILE A 229 -12.22 16.54 -7.13
C ILE A 229 -13.09 16.30 -8.38
N LYS A 230 -12.46 16.12 -9.53
CA LYS A 230 -13.16 15.87 -10.81
C LYS A 230 -13.97 14.57 -10.78
N SER A 231 -13.50 13.55 -10.07
CA SER A 231 -14.21 12.27 -9.98
C SER A 231 -15.54 12.39 -9.24
N LEU A 232 -15.61 13.21 -8.19
CA LEU A 232 -16.85 13.45 -7.46
C LEU A 232 -17.86 14.23 -8.33
N GLU A 233 -17.40 15.19 -9.11
CA GLU A 233 -18.24 15.91 -10.06
C GLU A 233 -18.87 14.96 -11.09
N ALA A 234 -18.07 14.03 -11.61
CA ALA A 234 -18.53 13.08 -12.64
C ALA A 234 -19.65 12.15 -12.10
N ILE A 235 -19.54 11.63 -10.88
CA ILE A 235 -20.53 10.70 -10.31
C ILE A 235 -21.78 11.38 -9.77
N ALA A 236 -21.76 12.68 -9.52
CA ALA A 236 -22.91 13.44 -9.03
C ALA A 236 -24.15 13.33 -9.93
N SER A 237 -23.96 13.09 -11.23
CA SER A 237 -25.04 12.90 -12.20
C SER A 237 -25.83 11.59 -12.05
N LEU A 238 -25.32 10.62 -11.27
CA LEU A 238 -25.95 9.29 -11.09
C LEU A 238 -27.07 9.28 -10.04
N GLY A 239 -27.25 10.37 -9.31
CA GLY A 239 -28.26 10.51 -8.26
C GLY A 239 -27.68 10.52 -6.86
N GLU A 240 -28.57 10.49 -5.85
CA GLU A 240 -28.19 10.53 -4.43
C GLU A 240 -28.20 9.12 -3.82
N PHE A 241 -27.15 8.82 -3.05
CA PHE A 241 -26.96 7.55 -2.36
C PHE A 241 -26.62 7.76 -0.89
N SER A 242 -26.77 6.72 -0.09
CA SER A 242 -26.44 6.76 1.34
C SER A 242 -24.95 6.56 1.61
N VAL A 243 -24.20 5.93 0.69
CA VAL A 243 -22.76 5.65 0.83
C VAL A 243 -22.02 6.04 -0.43
N TYR A 244 -20.88 6.69 -0.25
CA TYR A 244 -19.90 6.93 -1.32
C TYR A 244 -18.52 6.49 -0.85
N ASP A 245 -17.99 5.47 -1.50
CA ASP A 245 -16.60 5.07 -1.33
C ASP A 245 -15.76 5.75 -2.41
N LEU A 246 -14.92 6.66 -1.97
CA LEU A 246 -14.14 7.54 -2.84
C LEU A 246 -12.76 6.91 -3.20
N GLY A 247 -12.57 5.66 -2.79
CA GLY A 247 -11.36 4.90 -3.07
C GLY A 247 -10.10 5.48 -2.43
N GLY A 248 -8.96 5.08 -2.99
CA GLY A 248 -7.64 5.55 -2.58
C GLY A 248 -6.88 6.20 -3.73
N GLY A 249 -5.55 6.10 -3.64
CA GLY A 249 -4.67 6.51 -4.73
C GLY A 249 -3.67 7.62 -4.39
N LEU A 250 -3.78 8.26 -3.21
CA LEU A 250 -2.80 9.26 -2.78
C LEU A 250 -1.39 8.71 -2.87
N GLY A 251 -0.52 9.45 -3.54
CA GLY A 251 0.89 9.16 -3.72
C GLY A 251 1.70 9.35 -2.45
N VAL A 252 2.92 8.81 -2.47
CA VAL A 252 3.91 8.97 -1.39
C VAL A 252 5.23 9.47 -1.97
N ARG A 253 6.07 9.99 -1.10
CA ARG A 253 7.38 10.50 -1.45
C ARG A 253 8.40 9.37 -1.41
N TYR A 254 8.80 8.85 -2.57
CA TYR A 254 9.84 7.83 -2.71
C TYR A 254 11.24 8.40 -2.86
N THR A 255 11.32 9.60 -3.46
CA THR A 255 12.59 10.30 -3.71
C THR A 255 12.52 11.76 -3.24
N TYR A 256 13.66 12.43 -3.23
CA TYR A 256 13.73 13.86 -2.90
C TYR A 256 12.90 14.77 -3.83
N LYS A 257 12.61 14.30 -5.05
CA LYS A 257 11.89 15.06 -6.08
C LYS A 257 10.40 14.95 -5.98
N ASP A 258 9.89 13.96 -5.26
CA ASP A 258 8.46 13.71 -5.15
C ASP A 258 7.83 14.67 -4.14
N THR A 259 6.73 15.29 -4.53
CA THR A 259 5.99 16.27 -3.72
C THR A 259 4.50 15.94 -3.72
N PRO A 260 4.09 14.76 -3.18
CA PRO A 260 2.67 14.43 -3.06
C PRO A 260 2.00 15.38 -2.08
N PRO A 261 0.68 15.58 -2.21
CA PRO A 261 -0.10 16.23 -1.15
C PRO A 261 0.05 15.49 0.18
N THR A 262 0.01 16.21 1.27
CA THR A 262 -0.11 15.63 2.61
C THR A 262 -1.47 14.95 2.77
N ILE A 263 -1.61 14.10 3.80
CA ILE A 263 -2.90 13.47 4.13
C ILE A 263 -3.96 14.56 4.38
N GLU A 264 -3.58 15.61 5.09
CA GLU A 264 -4.46 16.73 5.44
C GLU A 264 -4.93 17.50 4.20
N GLU A 265 -4.03 17.86 3.30
CA GLU A 265 -4.35 18.54 2.03
C GLU A 265 -5.24 17.66 1.13
N TYR A 266 -4.95 16.36 1.07
CA TYR A 266 -5.80 15.40 0.36
C TYR A 266 -7.22 15.35 0.93
N LEU A 267 -7.35 15.21 2.26
CA LEU A 267 -8.64 15.16 2.93
C LEU A 267 -9.42 16.49 2.81
N ASP A 268 -8.73 17.64 2.91
CA ASP A 268 -9.36 18.94 2.72
C ASP A 268 -9.94 19.11 1.32
N ALA A 269 -9.18 18.74 0.29
CA ALA A 269 -9.61 18.81 -1.10
C ALA A 269 -10.78 17.85 -1.39
N LEU A 270 -10.66 16.59 -0.94
CA LEU A 270 -11.66 15.55 -1.15
C LEU A 270 -12.99 15.90 -0.48
N ILE A 271 -12.95 16.29 0.80
CA ILE A 271 -14.16 16.63 1.56
C ILE A 271 -14.73 17.99 1.14
N GLY A 272 -13.89 18.92 0.70
CA GLY A 272 -14.34 20.15 0.06
C GLY A 272 -15.20 19.88 -1.19
N ALA A 273 -14.77 18.96 -2.02
CA ALA A 273 -15.53 18.50 -3.19
C ALA A 273 -16.78 17.70 -2.78
N ALA A 274 -16.68 16.81 -1.79
CA ALA A 274 -17.81 16.03 -1.30
C ALA A 274 -18.95 16.95 -0.80
N ARG A 275 -18.63 18.02 -0.07
CA ARG A 275 -19.64 19.01 0.38
C ARG A 275 -20.35 19.71 -0.78
N LYS A 276 -19.71 19.83 -1.93
CA LYS A 276 -20.29 20.48 -3.11
C LYS A 276 -21.20 19.55 -3.92
N TYR A 277 -20.85 18.27 -3.99
CA TYR A 277 -21.43 17.36 -4.96
C TYR A 277 -22.27 16.23 -4.34
N LEU A 278 -22.09 15.92 -3.04
CA LEU A 278 -22.73 14.77 -2.40
C LEU A 278 -23.72 15.21 -1.30
N PRO A 279 -24.73 14.36 -0.98
CA PRO A 279 -25.66 14.63 0.09
C PRO A 279 -24.93 14.79 1.45
N PRO A 280 -25.27 15.77 2.27
CA PRO A 280 -24.57 16.02 3.55
C PRO A 280 -24.77 14.90 4.60
N THR A 281 -25.77 14.05 4.41
CA THR A 281 -26.07 12.91 5.27
C THR A 281 -25.39 11.62 4.83
N ALA A 282 -24.80 11.61 3.64
CA ALA A 282 -24.14 10.42 3.09
C ALA A 282 -22.97 9.97 3.98
N LYS A 283 -22.73 8.68 4.00
CA LYS A 283 -21.51 8.10 4.55
C LYS A 283 -20.39 8.20 3.51
N ILE A 284 -19.25 8.76 3.89
CA ILE A 284 -18.04 8.81 3.06
C ILE A 284 -17.07 7.71 3.52
N MET A 285 -16.57 6.95 2.56
CA MET A 285 -15.49 5.98 2.76
C MET A 285 -14.30 6.37 1.90
N ILE A 286 -13.08 6.06 2.36
CA ILE A 286 -11.84 6.21 1.60
C ILE A 286 -10.97 4.97 1.77
N GLU A 287 -10.14 4.65 0.76
CA GLU A 287 -9.36 3.42 0.70
C GLU A 287 -7.84 3.66 0.58
N PRO A 288 -7.18 4.28 1.56
CA PRO A 288 -5.73 4.44 1.49
C PRO A 288 -5.03 3.08 1.53
N GLY A 289 -4.20 2.80 0.53
CA GLY A 289 -3.34 1.61 0.47
C GLY A 289 -1.88 2.01 0.60
N ARG A 290 -1.27 2.45 -0.50
CA ARG A 290 0.13 2.87 -0.57
C ARG A 290 0.48 3.89 0.52
N SER A 291 -0.25 4.97 0.61
CA SER A 291 -0.02 6.05 1.56
C SER A 291 -0.28 5.66 3.03
N MET A 292 -0.88 4.50 3.30
CA MET A 292 -1.04 3.96 4.64
C MET A 292 0.22 3.27 5.15
N VAL A 293 0.94 2.53 4.29
CA VAL A 293 1.97 1.60 4.75
C VAL A 293 3.37 1.88 4.18
N ALA A 294 3.49 2.60 3.05
CA ALA A 294 4.76 2.71 2.31
C ALA A 294 5.91 3.25 3.15
N ASP A 295 5.75 4.41 3.75
CA ASP A 295 6.77 5.12 4.53
C ASP A 295 6.83 4.70 6.02
N ALA A 296 6.04 3.70 6.41
CA ALA A 296 6.20 3.04 7.70
C ALA A 296 7.26 1.92 7.69
N ALA A 297 7.88 1.62 6.54
CA ALA A 297 8.81 0.51 6.42
C ALA A 297 10.09 0.83 5.65
N VAL A 298 11.12 0.06 5.99
CA VAL A 298 12.48 0.12 5.44
C VAL A 298 12.92 -1.29 5.10
N THR A 299 13.53 -1.51 3.93
CA THR A 299 14.19 -2.77 3.63
C THR A 299 15.70 -2.64 3.89
N LEU A 300 16.23 -3.56 4.67
CA LEU A 300 17.66 -3.67 4.95
C LEU A 300 18.27 -4.75 4.07
N TYR A 301 19.38 -4.41 3.42
CA TYR A 301 20.17 -5.28 2.55
C TYR A 301 21.63 -5.33 3.01
N ARG A 302 22.38 -6.34 2.58
CA ARG A 302 23.83 -6.42 2.78
C ARG A 302 24.54 -6.26 1.45
N VAL A 303 25.60 -5.45 1.43
CA VAL A 303 26.52 -5.36 0.29
C VAL A 303 27.29 -6.66 0.18
N VAL A 304 27.16 -7.34 -0.96
CA VAL A 304 27.85 -8.62 -1.23
C VAL A 304 29.11 -8.41 -2.04
N THR A 305 29.08 -7.51 -3.03
CA THR A 305 30.24 -7.22 -3.87
C THR A 305 30.17 -5.81 -4.44
N ILE A 306 31.34 -5.25 -4.80
CA ILE A 306 31.46 -3.95 -5.46
C ILE A 306 32.26 -4.12 -6.73
N LYS A 307 31.63 -3.89 -7.88
CA LYS A 307 32.29 -3.97 -9.18
C LYS A 307 32.55 -2.57 -9.73
N ARG A 308 33.82 -2.26 -9.99
CA ARG A 308 34.28 -0.99 -10.60
C ARG A 308 34.53 -1.19 -12.09
N SER A 309 33.83 -0.40 -12.90
CA SER A 309 34.01 -0.36 -14.36
C SER A 309 33.79 1.08 -14.84
N LEU A 310 33.13 1.33 -15.97
CA LEU A 310 32.74 2.70 -16.39
C LEU A 310 31.89 3.41 -15.33
N ARG A 311 31.10 2.65 -14.57
CA ARG A 311 30.42 3.06 -13.34
C ARG A 311 30.67 2.04 -12.25
N THR A 312 30.44 2.42 -11.01
CA THR A 312 30.60 1.50 -9.87
C THR A 312 29.25 0.90 -9.47
N PHE A 313 29.17 -0.43 -9.50
CA PHE A 313 28.03 -1.20 -9.06
C PHE A 313 28.22 -1.67 -7.62
N VAL A 314 27.26 -1.41 -6.77
CA VAL A 314 27.15 -1.96 -5.42
C VAL A 314 26.08 -3.03 -5.45
N ALA A 315 26.47 -4.30 -5.39
CA ALA A 315 25.54 -5.42 -5.45
C ALA A 315 25.15 -5.87 -4.04
N ILE A 316 23.86 -6.05 -3.84
CA ILE A 316 23.23 -6.46 -2.57
C ILE A 316 22.67 -7.88 -2.63
N ASP A 317 22.35 -8.43 -1.48
CA ASP A 317 21.79 -9.79 -1.33
C ASP A 317 20.28 -9.93 -1.62
N GLY A 318 19.61 -8.83 -1.99
CA GLY A 318 18.25 -8.78 -2.50
C GLY A 318 18.19 -8.30 -3.95
N GLY A 319 17.06 -7.71 -4.33
CA GLY A 319 16.84 -7.13 -5.67
C GLY A 319 15.39 -7.23 -6.14
N MET A 320 15.18 -7.47 -7.44
CA MET A 320 13.83 -7.48 -8.04
C MET A 320 12.91 -8.56 -7.48
N ALA A 321 13.42 -9.61 -6.85
CA ALA A 321 12.58 -10.64 -6.24
C ALA A 321 11.90 -10.17 -4.94
N ASP A 322 12.44 -9.18 -4.25
CA ASP A 322 11.87 -8.61 -3.03
C ASP A 322 11.41 -7.15 -3.19
N ASN A 323 11.76 -6.48 -4.30
CA ASN A 323 11.24 -5.17 -4.68
C ASN A 323 10.97 -5.11 -6.20
N LEU A 324 9.85 -5.69 -6.61
CA LEU A 324 9.46 -5.76 -8.02
C LEU A 324 8.94 -4.40 -8.55
N GLU A 325 8.57 -3.43 -7.70
CA GLU A 325 8.07 -2.11 -8.11
C GLU A 325 9.03 -1.38 -9.04
N VAL A 326 10.34 -1.54 -8.82
CA VAL A 326 11.37 -0.93 -9.67
C VAL A 326 11.29 -1.46 -11.10
N SER A 327 11.27 -2.78 -11.27
CA SER A 327 11.26 -3.40 -12.61
C SER A 327 9.91 -3.31 -13.30
N LEU A 328 8.80 -3.35 -12.55
CA LEU A 328 7.44 -3.38 -13.11
C LEU A 328 6.91 -1.98 -13.42
N TYR A 329 7.15 -1.01 -12.54
CA TYR A 329 6.59 0.34 -12.64
C TYR A 329 7.63 1.43 -12.85
N GLY A 330 8.92 1.08 -12.91
CA GLY A 330 10.00 2.08 -12.95
C GLY A 330 10.05 2.94 -11.70
N GLN A 331 9.51 2.44 -10.56
CA GLN A 331 9.51 3.18 -9.32
C GLN A 331 10.95 3.45 -8.87
N ARG A 332 11.25 4.70 -8.55
CA ARG A 332 12.56 5.10 -8.04
C ARG A 332 12.51 5.13 -6.52
N PHE A 333 13.65 4.77 -5.92
CA PHE A 333 13.87 4.83 -4.47
C PHE A 333 15.16 5.60 -4.18
N GLU A 334 15.37 5.93 -2.91
CA GLU A 334 16.65 6.39 -2.36
C GLU A 334 17.20 5.33 -1.42
N ALA A 335 18.48 5.40 -1.12
CA ALA A 335 19.14 4.49 -0.18
C ALA A 335 20.28 5.18 0.56
N THR A 336 20.68 4.58 1.67
CA THR A 336 21.85 5.02 2.45
C THR A 336 22.59 3.84 3.05
N VAL A 337 23.87 4.03 3.39
CA VAL A 337 24.58 3.11 4.28
C VAL A 337 24.09 3.35 5.70
N ALA A 338 23.56 2.31 6.37
CA ALA A 338 22.86 2.45 7.66
C ALA A 338 23.74 3.01 8.79
N THR A 339 25.05 2.85 8.70
CA THR A 339 26.05 3.34 9.69
C THR A 339 26.77 4.62 9.25
N ARG A 340 26.47 5.12 8.05
CA ARG A 340 27.05 6.35 7.46
C ARG A 340 25.99 7.02 6.60
N VAL A 341 25.05 7.68 7.28
CA VAL A 341 23.81 8.18 6.66
C VAL A 341 24.09 9.43 5.81
N GLY A 342 23.55 9.42 4.59
CA GLY A 342 23.58 10.55 3.66
C GLY A 342 24.92 10.75 2.97
N GLY A 343 24.96 11.72 2.07
CA GLY A 343 26.19 12.13 1.35
C GLY A 343 26.77 11.06 0.42
N GLY A 344 28.04 11.24 0.05
CA GLY A 344 28.84 10.27 -0.70
C GLY A 344 28.84 10.47 -2.22
N GLU A 345 29.41 9.49 -2.90
CA GLU A 345 29.52 9.45 -4.36
C GLU A 345 28.37 8.70 -5.00
N LEU A 346 28.25 8.84 -6.31
CA LEU A 346 27.20 8.23 -7.11
C LEU A 346 27.51 6.76 -7.46
N TYR A 347 26.60 5.86 -7.13
CA TYR A 347 26.69 4.43 -7.40
C TYR A 347 25.44 3.91 -8.10
N SER A 348 25.52 2.72 -8.73
CA SER A 348 24.37 1.94 -9.15
C SER A 348 24.17 0.80 -8.14
N LEU A 349 23.07 0.83 -7.38
CA LEU A 349 22.67 -0.25 -6.47
C LEU A 349 21.96 -1.32 -7.26
N VAL A 350 22.52 -2.54 -7.29
CA VAL A 350 22.04 -3.64 -8.11
C VAL A 350 21.76 -4.87 -7.25
N GLY A 351 20.80 -5.68 -7.68
CA GLY A 351 20.47 -6.91 -7.01
C GLY A 351 21.37 -8.09 -7.40
N ARG A 352 21.04 -9.26 -6.87
CA ARG A 352 21.78 -10.52 -7.03
C ARG A 352 21.27 -11.42 -8.16
N HIS A 353 20.18 -11.05 -8.80
CA HIS A 353 19.51 -11.92 -9.77
C HIS A 353 20.26 -11.94 -11.10
N CYS A 354 20.22 -13.11 -11.77
CA CYS A 354 20.82 -13.30 -13.08
C CYS A 354 19.95 -12.68 -14.18
N GLU A 355 19.74 -11.35 -14.04
CA GLU A 355 18.88 -10.53 -14.89
C GLU A 355 19.48 -9.12 -15.01
N SER A 356 19.70 -8.65 -16.24
CA SER A 356 20.31 -7.33 -16.47
C SER A 356 19.44 -6.16 -15.98
N GLY A 357 18.14 -6.37 -15.87
CA GLY A 357 17.17 -5.39 -15.32
C GLY A 357 17.11 -5.34 -13.80
N ASP A 358 17.88 -6.16 -13.07
CA ASP A 358 17.93 -6.15 -11.60
C ASP A 358 18.80 -5.00 -11.08
N ILE A 359 18.37 -3.79 -11.40
CA ILE A 359 18.96 -2.54 -10.93
C ILE A 359 17.95 -1.89 -9.98
N LEU A 360 18.24 -1.95 -8.69
CA LEU A 360 17.33 -1.42 -7.68
C LEU A 360 17.30 0.10 -7.70
N ILE A 361 18.48 0.75 -7.78
CA ILE A 361 18.57 2.22 -7.91
C ILE A 361 19.75 2.56 -8.83
N ASP A 362 19.47 3.16 -9.98
CA ASP A 362 20.50 3.68 -10.85
C ASP A 362 20.78 5.15 -10.49
N GLY A 363 21.96 5.40 -9.94
CA GLY A 363 22.38 6.72 -9.51
C GLY A 363 21.91 7.08 -8.10
N VAL A 364 22.38 6.36 -7.09
CA VAL A 364 22.20 6.66 -5.66
C VAL A 364 23.50 7.19 -5.03
N ASN A 365 23.39 8.18 -4.16
CA ASN A 365 24.54 8.69 -3.39
C ASN A 365 24.72 7.80 -2.13
N LEU A 366 25.90 7.16 -2.04
CA LEU A 366 26.28 6.33 -0.89
C LEU A 366 27.61 6.77 -0.33
N GLN A 367 27.73 6.87 0.99
CA GLN A 367 28.97 7.25 1.67
C GLN A 367 29.91 6.06 1.79
N ASP A 368 30.92 5.98 0.93
CA ASP A 368 32.01 4.99 0.90
C ASP A 368 31.55 3.55 1.20
N PRO A 369 30.66 2.96 0.36
CA PRO A 369 30.10 1.63 0.61
C PRO A 369 31.19 0.56 0.54
N LYS A 370 31.13 -0.42 1.46
CA LYS A 370 32.05 -1.55 1.57
C LYS A 370 31.28 -2.88 1.58
N ILE A 371 31.97 -3.94 1.17
CA ILE A 371 31.43 -5.30 1.30
C ILE A 371 31.12 -5.56 2.78
N GLY A 372 29.93 -6.07 3.05
CA GLY A 372 29.42 -6.31 4.39
C GLY A 372 28.58 -5.16 4.99
N ASP A 373 28.61 -3.97 4.40
CA ASP A 373 27.78 -2.85 4.85
C ASP A 373 26.30 -3.15 4.73
N ILE A 374 25.52 -2.49 5.56
CA ILE A 374 24.04 -2.52 5.53
C ILE A 374 23.54 -1.33 4.72
N ILE A 375 22.81 -1.61 3.67
CA ILE A 375 22.08 -0.60 2.89
C ILE A 375 20.63 -0.57 3.37
N ALA A 376 20.16 0.61 3.71
CA ALA A 376 18.78 0.87 4.09
C ALA A 376 18.03 1.59 2.95
N VAL A 377 16.94 1.00 2.48
CA VAL A 377 16.06 1.56 1.45
C VAL A 377 14.72 1.90 2.12
N PRO A 378 14.38 3.19 2.29
CA PRO A 378 13.12 3.61 2.90
C PRO A 378 11.94 3.46 1.95
N VAL A 379 10.72 3.67 2.48
CA VAL A 379 9.44 3.69 1.73
C VAL A 379 9.10 2.36 1.04
N THR A 380 9.52 1.24 1.61
CA THR A 380 9.32 -0.10 1.02
C THR A 380 8.12 -0.85 1.59
N GLY A 381 7.24 -0.18 2.37
CA GLY A 381 6.10 -0.84 3.01
C GLY A 381 4.96 -1.22 2.08
N ALA A 382 4.83 -0.55 0.92
CA ALA A 382 3.76 -0.85 -0.02
C ALA A 382 4.27 -1.65 -1.22
N TYR A 383 3.58 -2.73 -1.55
CA TYR A 383 3.75 -3.58 -2.74
C TYR A 383 5.09 -4.32 -2.86
N CYS A 384 6.17 -3.91 -2.21
CA CYS A 384 7.45 -4.61 -2.28
C CYS A 384 7.31 -6.07 -1.82
N LEU A 385 6.92 -6.30 -0.57
CA LEU A 385 6.72 -7.66 -0.04
C LEU A 385 5.54 -8.39 -0.70
N THR A 386 4.47 -7.68 -1.00
CA THR A 386 3.26 -8.27 -1.61
C THR A 386 3.54 -8.92 -2.95
N MET A 387 4.41 -8.32 -3.75
CA MET A 387 4.83 -8.83 -5.05
C MET A 387 6.13 -9.65 -4.98
N ALA A 388 6.68 -9.87 -3.77
CA ALA A 388 7.90 -10.67 -3.61
C ALA A 388 7.70 -12.09 -4.12
N ASN A 389 8.72 -12.60 -4.80
CA ASN A 389 8.68 -13.87 -5.49
C ASN A 389 9.96 -14.68 -5.27
N ASN A 390 10.01 -15.88 -5.85
CA ASN A 390 11.15 -16.77 -5.71
C ASN A 390 12.02 -16.85 -6.98
N TYR A 391 12.10 -15.76 -7.74
CA TYR A 391 12.97 -15.71 -8.91
C TYR A 391 14.42 -16.06 -8.56
N ASN A 392 15.08 -16.86 -9.40
CA ASN A 392 16.38 -17.49 -9.16
C ASN A 392 16.48 -18.31 -7.83
N GLY A 393 15.35 -18.82 -7.32
CA GLY A 393 15.31 -19.54 -6.04
C GLY A 393 15.56 -18.64 -4.83
N ALA A 394 15.34 -17.33 -4.96
CA ALA A 394 15.45 -16.39 -3.85
C ALA A 394 14.39 -16.69 -2.80
N ARG A 395 14.78 -16.68 -1.53
CA ARG A 395 13.87 -16.86 -0.40
C ARG A 395 13.27 -15.51 -0.02
N ARG A 396 11.95 -15.44 0.13
CA ARG A 396 11.27 -14.21 0.56
C ARG A 396 11.76 -13.76 1.93
N PRO A 397 11.93 -12.43 2.14
CA PRO A 397 12.51 -11.88 3.36
C PRO A 397 11.58 -12.05 4.56
N PRO A 398 12.13 -12.00 5.80
CA PRO A 398 11.34 -11.88 7.00
C PRO A 398 10.76 -10.48 7.11
N VAL A 399 9.69 -10.35 7.91
CA VAL A 399 9.13 -9.07 8.33
C VAL A 399 9.27 -8.91 9.84
N VAL A 400 9.81 -7.78 10.25
CA VAL A 400 10.07 -7.46 11.64
C VAL A 400 9.40 -6.13 11.99
N PHE A 401 8.58 -6.12 13.04
CA PHE A 401 8.05 -4.90 13.62
C PHE A 401 8.99 -4.39 14.69
N CYS A 402 9.26 -3.08 14.63
CA CYS A 402 10.05 -2.36 15.62
C CYS A 402 9.17 -1.33 16.33
N LYS A 403 9.24 -1.33 17.67
CA LYS A 403 8.56 -0.33 18.50
C LYS A 403 9.30 -0.18 19.81
N ASP A 404 9.58 1.06 20.19
CA ASP A 404 10.21 1.42 21.48
C ASP A 404 11.49 0.61 21.77
N GLY A 405 12.32 0.35 20.74
CA GLY A 405 13.56 -0.43 20.84
C GLY A 405 13.36 -1.94 20.90
N VAL A 406 12.14 -2.44 20.73
CA VAL A 406 11.83 -3.87 20.72
C VAL A 406 11.52 -4.32 19.28
N ALA A 407 12.31 -5.31 18.81
CA ALA A 407 12.10 -5.95 17.50
C ALA A 407 11.32 -7.26 17.66
N ARG A 408 10.24 -7.41 16.89
CA ARG A 408 9.36 -8.58 16.91
C ARG A 408 9.17 -9.13 15.51
N PRO A 409 9.70 -10.32 15.16
CA PRO A 409 9.44 -10.95 13.87
C PRO A 409 7.96 -11.36 13.77
N VAL A 410 7.32 -11.02 12.65
CA VAL A 410 5.91 -11.35 12.37
C VAL A 410 5.75 -12.26 11.16
N VAL A 411 6.75 -12.27 10.27
CA VAL A 411 6.89 -13.24 9.19
C VAL A 411 8.33 -13.76 9.23
N ARG A 412 8.50 -15.07 9.29
CA ARG A 412 9.83 -15.66 9.20
C ARG A 412 10.37 -15.60 7.75
N ARG A 413 11.68 -15.61 7.60
CA ARG A 413 12.32 -15.86 6.31
C ARG A 413 11.89 -17.23 5.78
N GLU A 414 11.66 -17.34 4.47
CA GLU A 414 11.53 -18.65 3.83
C GLU A 414 12.78 -19.50 4.02
N THR A 415 12.57 -20.78 4.23
CA THR A 415 13.60 -21.81 4.18
C THR A 415 13.73 -22.38 2.75
N TYR A 416 14.73 -23.19 2.47
CA TYR A 416 14.79 -23.93 1.22
C TYR A 416 13.69 -25.00 1.15
N ASP A 417 13.26 -25.55 2.28
CA ASP A 417 12.13 -26.49 2.36
C ASP A 417 10.80 -25.81 1.95
N ASP A 418 10.62 -24.53 2.27
CA ASP A 418 9.44 -23.78 1.79
C ASP A 418 9.39 -23.69 0.27
N LEU A 419 10.55 -23.61 -0.41
CA LEU A 419 10.61 -23.60 -1.87
C LEU A 419 10.16 -24.95 -2.46
N LEU A 420 10.40 -26.05 -1.75
CA LEU A 420 10.05 -27.41 -2.13
C LEU A 420 8.66 -27.84 -1.67
N ALA A 421 8.03 -27.09 -0.75
CA ALA A 421 6.80 -27.50 -0.06
C ALA A 421 5.59 -27.77 -0.98
N ARG A 422 5.62 -27.31 -2.24
CA ARG A 422 4.56 -27.50 -3.22
C ARG A 422 4.87 -28.58 -4.26
N ASP A 423 6.08 -29.10 -4.27
CA ASP A 423 6.48 -30.17 -5.18
C ASP A 423 5.88 -31.50 -4.70
N LEU A 424 5.36 -32.27 -5.64
CA LEU A 424 4.75 -33.58 -5.40
C LEU A 424 5.70 -34.74 -5.77
N ALA A 425 7.00 -34.52 -5.69
CA ALA A 425 8.02 -35.50 -6.07
C ALA A 425 8.14 -36.67 -5.06
#